data_bcfbec6f8cc8d317577ed6f4ba9e93a5
#
_entry.id   bcfbec6f8cc8d317577ed6f4ba9e93a5
#
_cell.length_a   1.000
_cell.length_b   1.000
_cell.length_c   1.000
_cell.angle_alpha   90.00
_cell.angle_beta   90.00
_cell.angle_gamma   90.00
#
_symmetry.space_group_name_H-M   'P 1'
#
loop_
_entity.id
_entity.type
_entity.pdbx_description
1 polymer ?
#
loop_
_entity_poly.entity_id
_entity_poly.type
_entity_poly.pdbx_seq_one_letter_code
_entity_poly.pdbx_strand_id
1 'polypeptide(L)'
;FYCAHSIGKIFKKNGKGSLIITASLAGSVVTIPQQQTPYNTAKAACLHLAKSLAVEWSPFARVNTVSPGYFETEINGFADEDMREKWYQLTPLGRMGITEELVGGYLYFASNASTFTTGSDLIIDGGFTCP
;
A
#
# COMPACT_ATOMS: atom_id res chain seq x y z
N PHE A 1 0.22 3.27 13.74
CA PHE A 1 1.42 3.25 14.61
C PHE A 1 1.33 2.18 15.70
N TYR A 2 0.28 2.13 16.52
CA TYR A 2 0.19 1.20 17.66
C TYR A 2 0.30 -0.28 17.29
N CYS A 3 -0.29 -0.70 16.16
CA CYS A 3 -0.15 -2.07 15.67
C CYS A 3 1.32 -2.37 15.34
N ALA A 4 2.00 -1.46 14.64
CA ALA A 4 3.42 -1.60 14.33
C ALA A 4 4.27 -1.68 15.61
N HIS A 5 4.04 -0.78 16.57
CA HIS A 5 4.74 -0.80 17.85
C HIS A 5 4.57 -2.14 18.59
N SER A 6 3.36 -2.71 18.59
CA SER A 6 3.08 -3.98 19.27
C SER A 6 3.77 -5.16 18.57
N ILE A 7 3.65 -5.28 17.25
CA ILE A 7 4.29 -6.39 16.51
C ILE A 7 5.82 -6.26 16.48
N GLY A 8 6.35 -5.04 16.49
CA GLY A 8 7.80 -4.79 16.52
C GLY A 8 8.48 -5.40 17.74
N LYS A 9 7.81 -5.40 18.91
CA LYS A 9 8.33 -6.06 20.11
C LYS A 9 8.47 -7.57 19.91
N ILE A 10 7.51 -8.18 19.21
CA ILE A 10 7.53 -9.61 18.90
C ILE A 10 8.64 -9.92 17.90
N PHE A 11 8.77 -9.14 16.83
CA PHE A 11 9.84 -9.31 15.83
C PHE A 11 11.22 -9.16 16.46
N LYS A 12 11.41 -8.16 17.32
CA LYS A 12 12.67 -7.96 18.05
C LYS A 12 13.01 -9.14 18.95
N LYS A 13 12.03 -9.68 19.67
CA LYS A 13 12.21 -10.88 20.51
C LYS A 13 12.60 -12.11 19.69
N ASN A 14 11.99 -12.26 18.50
CA ASN A 14 12.21 -13.42 17.64
C ASN A 14 13.45 -13.26 16.72
N GLY A 15 14.05 -12.07 16.67
CA GLY A 15 15.19 -11.76 15.80
C GLY A 15 14.86 -11.69 14.30
N LYS A 16 13.57 -11.80 13.93
CA LYS A 16 13.12 -11.74 12.52
C LYS A 16 11.66 -11.30 12.42
N GLY A 17 11.33 -10.62 11.31
CA GLY A 17 9.96 -10.23 10.97
C GLY A 17 9.85 -9.59 9.58
N SER A 18 8.64 -9.55 9.06
CA SER A 18 8.27 -8.76 7.89
C SER A 18 6.94 -8.08 8.14
N LEU A 19 6.95 -6.76 8.24
CA LEU A 19 5.75 -5.93 8.34
C LEU A 19 5.39 -5.41 6.96
N ILE A 20 4.13 -5.61 6.57
CA ILE A 20 3.59 -5.08 5.32
C ILE A 20 2.45 -4.14 5.69
N ILE A 21 2.58 -2.87 5.31
CA ILE A 21 1.56 -1.86 5.56
C ILE A 21 0.78 -1.61 4.26
N THR A 22 -0.53 -1.80 4.29
CA THR A 22 -1.39 -1.42 3.18
C THR A 22 -1.55 0.09 3.15
N ALA A 23 -0.83 0.75 2.24
CA ALA A 23 -0.94 2.18 1.98
C ALA A 23 -2.03 2.45 0.91
N SER A 24 -1.76 3.26 -0.08
CA SER A 24 -2.61 3.55 -1.24
C SER A 24 -1.82 4.38 -2.24
N LEU A 25 -2.16 4.31 -3.52
CA LEU A 25 -1.68 5.29 -4.51
C LEU A 25 -1.98 6.74 -4.07
N ALA A 26 -3.06 6.95 -3.34
CA ALA A 26 -3.46 8.25 -2.79
C ALA A 26 -2.50 8.83 -1.73
N GLY A 27 -1.55 8.03 -1.24
CA GLY A 27 -0.45 8.51 -0.41
C GLY A 27 0.68 9.18 -1.23
N SER A 28 0.74 8.95 -2.53
CA SER A 28 1.77 9.45 -3.43
C SER A 28 1.25 10.48 -4.41
N VAL A 29 -0.03 10.38 -4.82
CA VAL A 29 -0.69 11.31 -5.75
C VAL A 29 -2.04 11.75 -5.19
N VAL A 30 -2.51 12.92 -5.66
CA VAL A 30 -3.86 13.38 -5.34
C VAL A 30 -4.83 12.76 -6.34
N THR A 31 -5.76 11.97 -5.82
CA THR A 31 -6.78 11.31 -6.63
C THR A 31 -7.98 12.22 -6.87
N ILE A 32 -8.53 12.14 -8.05
CA ILE A 32 -9.73 12.86 -8.50
C ILE A 32 -10.76 11.84 -9.04
N PRO A 33 -12.08 12.17 -9.07
CA PRO A 33 -12.70 13.46 -8.74
C PRO A 33 -13.03 13.66 -7.25
N GLN A 34 -12.92 12.64 -6.42
CA GLN A 34 -13.34 12.68 -5.03
C GLN A 34 -12.43 13.55 -4.15
N GLN A 35 -13.05 14.27 -3.23
CA GLN A 35 -12.35 15.05 -2.21
C GLN A 35 -12.07 14.15 -1.00
N GLN A 36 -10.79 13.85 -0.73
CA GLN A 36 -10.39 12.90 0.33
C GLN A 36 -9.08 13.30 1.04
N THR A 37 -8.85 14.59 1.27
CA THR A 37 -7.63 15.11 1.89
C THR A 37 -7.20 14.36 3.16
N PRO A 38 -8.08 14.06 4.14
CA PRO A 38 -7.68 13.31 5.34
C PRO A 38 -7.17 11.90 5.00
N TYR A 39 -7.80 11.23 4.05
CA TYR A 39 -7.39 9.90 3.60
C TYR A 39 -6.01 9.94 2.93
N ASN A 40 -5.80 10.86 1.98
CA ASN A 40 -4.52 11.04 1.28
C ASN A 40 -3.40 11.31 2.29
N THR A 41 -3.63 12.22 3.24
CA THR A 41 -2.68 12.54 4.31
C THR A 41 -2.35 11.32 5.17
N ALA A 42 -3.36 10.54 5.57
CA ALA A 42 -3.15 9.35 6.37
C ALA A 42 -2.35 8.28 5.60
N LYS A 43 -2.62 8.10 4.31
CA LYS A 43 -1.89 7.13 3.47
C LYS A 43 -0.46 7.57 3.16
N ALA A 44 -0.21 8.86 2.98
CA ALA A 44 1.15 9.41 2.91
C ALA A 44 1.93 9.17 4.22
N ALA A 45 1.28 9.33 5.36
CA ALA A 45 1.86 9.01 6.66
C ALA A 45 2.21 7.52 6.79
N CYS A 46 1.40 6.58 6.23
CA CYS A 46 1.72 5.16 6.19
C CYS A 46 3.00 4.88 5.40
N LEU A 47 3.20 5.53 4.25
CA LEU A 47 4.41 5.39 3.44
C LEU A 47 5.65 5.84 4.22
N HIS A 48 5.58 7.00 4.85
CA HIS A 48 6.73 7.51 5.60
C HIS A 48 6.99 6.72 6.89
N LEU A 49 5.93 6.26 7.58
CA LEU A 49 6.05 5.37 8.73
C LEU A 49 6.81 4.09 8.36
N ALA A 50 6.47 3.47 7.22
CA ALA A 50 7.17 2.26 6.78
C ALA A 50 8.67 2.51 6.54
N LYS A 51 9.04 3.63 5.92
CA LYS A 51 10.44 4.02 5.70
C LYS A 51 11.19 4.22 7.02
N SER A 52 10.58 4.91 7.99
CA SER A 52 11.16 5.15 9.30
C SER A 52 11.39 3.83 10.05
N LEU A 53 10.37 2.97 10.10
CA LEU A 53 10.46 1.67 10.76
C LEU A 53 11.44 0.73 10.05
N ALA A 54 11.58 0.80 8.72
CA ALA A 54 12.55 0.01 7.97
C ALA A 54 13.99 0.30 8.42
N VAL A 55 14.30 1.56 8.70
CA VAL A 55 15.61 1.96 9.23
C VAL A 55 15.79 1.52 10.69
N GLU A 56 14.81 1.82 11.54
CA GLU A 56 14.85 1.49 12.97
C GLU A 56 14.90 -0.01 13.24
N TRP A 57 14.23 -0.84 12.41
CA TRP A 57 14.09 -2.27 12.61
C TRP A 57 15.03 -3.11 11.75
N SER A 58 15.90 -2.48 10.97
CA SER A 58 16.85 -3.18 10.07
C SER A 58 17.61 -4.35 10.73
N PRO A 59 17.97 -4.33 12.03
CA PRO A 59 18.65 -5.45 12.65
C PRO A 59 17.79 -6.69 12.84
N PHE A 60 16.44 -6.59 12.80
CA PHE A 60 15.58 -7.72 13.14
C PHE A 60 14.31 -7.84 12.28
N ALA A 61 13.97 -6.87 11.42
CA ALA A 61 12.78 -6.97 10.59
C ALA A 61 12.89 -6.13 9.31
N ARG A 62 12.10 -6.51 8.33
CA ARG A 62 11.84 -5.71 7.12
C ARG A 62 10.48 -5.03 7.24
N VAL A 63 10.35 -3.84 6.67
CA VAL A 63 9.08 -3.09 6.64
C VAL A 63 8.90 -2.52 5.25
N ASN A 64 7.79 -2.86 4.60
CA ASN A 64 7.47 -2.39 3.26
C ASN A 64 5.99 -2.00 3.17
N THR A 65 5.62 -1.31 2.10
CA THR A 65 4.23 -0.95 1.81
C THR A 65 3.76 -1.58 0.50
N VAL A 66 2.48 -1.91 0.44
CA VAL A 66 1.75 -2.12 -0.80
C VAL A 66 0.78 -0.96 -0.95
N SER A 67 0.82 -0.29 -2.11
CA SER A 67 -0.03 0.85 -2.45
C SER A 67 -1.00 0.46 -3.58
N PRO A 68 -2.20 -0.05 -3.25
CA PRO A 68 -3.20 -0.37 -4.25
C PRO A 68 -3.75 0.88 -4.93
N GLY A 69 -4.12 0.73 -6.22
CA GLY A 69 -4.98 1.64 -6.92
C GLY A 69 -6.47 1.39 -6.62
N TYR A 70 -7.30 1.55 -7.63
CA TYR A 70 -8.72 1.22 -7.52
C TYR A 70 -8.95 -0.27 -7.75
N PHE A 71 -9.60 -0.92 -6.77
CA PHE A 71 -9.93 -2.33 -6.77
C PHE A 71 -11.42 -2.55 -6.54
N GLU A 72 -11.98 -3.61 -7.12
CA GLU A 72 -13.36 -4.01 -6.90
C GLU A 72 -13.53 -4.56 -5.48
N THR A 73 -13.90 -3.68 -4.57
CA THR A 73 -14.10 -3.97 -3.14
C THR A 73 -15.28 -3.17 -2.60
N GLU A 74 -15.83 -3.60 -1.48
CA GLU A 74 -16.92 -2.90 -0.80
C GLU A 74 -16.58 -1.44 -0.45
N ILE A 75 -15.31 -1.14 -0.17
CA ILE A 75 -14.88 0.23 0.15
C ILE A 75 -15.06 1.21 -1.03
N ASN A 76 -15.11 0.70 -2.25
CA ASN A 76 -15.35 1.49 -3.46
C ASN A 76 -16.82 1.45 -3.91
N GLY A 77 -17.70 0.80 -3.13
CA GLY A 77 -19.13 0.68 -3.42
C GLY A 77 -19.92 2.00 -3.40
N PHE A 78 -19.34 3.07 -2.84
CA PHE A 78 -19.96 4.41 -2.83
C PHE A 78 -19.89 5.12 -4.20
N ALA A 79 -19.00 4.67 -5.09
CA ALA A 79 -18.78 5.30 -6.37
C ALA A 79 -19.93 5.01 -7.34
N ASP A 80 -20.54 6.07 -7.88
CA ASP A 80 -21.49 5.98 -8.97
C ASP A 80 -20.79 5.63 -10.31
N GLU A 81 -21.57 5.44 -11.37
CA GLU A 81 -21.05 5.07 -12.69
C GLU A 81 -20.14 6.15 -13.27
N ASP A 82 -20.47 7.43 -13.12
CA ASP A 82 -19.67 8.54 -13.64
C ASP A 82 -18.29 8.60 -12.96
N MET A 83 -18.23 8.34 -11.66
CA MET A 83 -16.98 8.30 -10.92
C MET A 83 -16.12 7.10 -11.33
N ARG A 84 -16.74 5.92 -11.48
CA ARG A 84 -16.05 4.70 -11.94
C ARG A 84 -15.50 4.87 -13.34
N GLU A 85 -16.27 5.46 -14.26
CA GLU A 85 -15.81 5.73 -15.62
C GLU A 85 -14.59 6.65 -15.63
N LYS A 86 -14.56 7.70 -14.80
CA LYS A 86 -13.38 8.56 -14.63
C LYS A 86 -12.17 7.79 -14.13
N TRP A 87 -12.34 6.88 -13.17
CA TRP A 87 -11.24 6.04 -12.70
C TRP A 87 -10.70 5.13 -13.79
N TYR A 88 -11.60 4.55 -14.63
CA TYR A 88 -11.18 3.73 -15.77
C TYR A 88 -10.40 4.54 -16.80
N GLN A 89 -10.86 5.74 -17.12
CA GLN A 89 -10.18 6.64 -18.07
C GLN A 89 -8.80 7.09 -17.57
N LEU A 90 -8.63 7.27 -16.27
CA LEU A 90 -7.36 7.67 -15.65
C LEU A 90 -6.41 6.47 -15.42
N THR A 91 -6.91 5.25 -15.49
CA THR A 91 -6.12 4.04 -15.32
C THR A 91 -5.69 3.51 -16.69
N PRO A 92 -4.39 3.44 -17.03
CA PRO A 92 -3.95 2.93 -18.34
C PRO A 92 -4.48 1.54 -18.70
N LEU A 93 -4.65 0.63 -17.73
CA LEU A 93 -5.28 -0.68 -17.99
C LEU A 93 -6.80 -0.61 -18.18
N GLY A 94 -7.44 0.56 -18.04
CA GLY A 94 -8.85 0.82 -18.37
C GLY A 94 -9.87 0.12 -17.47
N ARG A 95 -9.47 -0.33 -16.29
CA ARG A 95 -10.34 -1.05 -15.35
C ARG A 95 -9.86 -0.93 -13.92
N MET A 96 -10.69 -1.27 -12.95
CA MET A 96 -10.24 -1.60 -11.60
C MET A 96 -9.53 -2.96 -11.58
N GLY A 97 -8.66 -3.16 -10.61
CA GLY A 97 -8.12 -4.47 -10.28
C GLY A 97 -9.11 -5.33 -9.49
N ILE A 98 -8.89 -6.62 -9.47
CA ILE A 98 -9.56 -7.56 -8.56
C ILE A 98 -8.63 -7.90 -7.39
N THR A 99 -9.17 -8.30 -6.25
CA THR A 99 -8.39 -8.50 -5.02
C THR A 99 -7.28 -9.55 -5.17
N GLU A 100 -7.49 -10.56 -6.00
CA GLU A 100 -6.52 -11.60 -6.32
C GLU A 100 -5.23 -11.05 -6.95
N GLU A 101 -5.33 -9.94 -7.68
CA GLU A 101 -4.17 -9.29 -8.32
C GLU A 101 -3.23 -8.61 -7.30
N LEU A 102 -3.67 -8.41 -6.06
CA LEU A 102 -2.83 -7.91 -4.97
C LEU A 102 -2.01 -9.01 -4.29
N VAL A 103 -2.47 -10.26 -4.34
CA VAL A 103 -1.92 -11.38 -3.57
C VAL A 103 -0.43 -11.55 -3.82
N GLY A 104 0.02 -11.46 -5.08
CA GLY A 104 1.42 -11.62 -5.46
C GLY A 104 2.35 -10.60 -4.76
N GLY A 105 1.93 -9.35 -4.63
CA GLY A 105 2.69 -8.30 -3.94
C GLY A 105 2.86 -8.58 -2.44
N TYR A 106 1.78 -9.00 -1.78
CA TYR A 106 1.84 -9.37 -0.37
C TYR A 106 2.69 -10.62 -0.14
N LEU A 107 2.54 -11.66 -0.97
CA LEU A 107 3.35 -12.88 -0.88
C LEU A 107 4.84 -12.58 -1.09
N TYR A 108 5.19 -11.71 -2.04
CA TYR A 108 6.56 -11.29 -2.25
C TYR A 108 7.17 -10.71 -0.98
N PHE A 109 6.51 -9.72 -0.37
CA PHE A 109 7.02 -9.11 0.86
C PHE A 109 6.97 -10.02 2.09
N ALA A 110 6.00 -10.94 2.16
CA ALA A 110 5.88 -11.88 3.27
C ALA A 110 6.93 -13.00 3.21
N SER A 111 7.44 -13.31 2.03
CA SER A 111 8.33 -14.46 1.79
C SER A 111 9.82 -14.08 1.83
N ASN A 112 10.67 -15.11 1.71
CA ASN A 112 12.12 -14.95 1.57
C ASN A 112 12.55 -14.40 0.20
N ALA A 113 11.65 -14.28 -0.78
CA ALA A 113 11.96 -13.64 -2.07
C ALA A 113 12.33 -12.16 -1.92
N SER A 114 11.97 -11.53 -0.80
CA SER A 114 12.21 -10.11 -0.53
C SER A 114 13.20 -9.84 0.61
N THR A 115 14.14 -10.75 0.87
CA THR A 115 15.10 -10.62 2.00
C THR A 115 15.98 -9.37 1.92
N PHE A 116 16.21 -8.82 0.73
CA PHE A 116 16.97 -7.58 0.54
C PHE A 116 16.09 -6.37 0.23
N THR A 117 14.77 -6.47 0.54
CA THR A 117 13.79 -5.41 0.27
C THR A 117 13.19 -4.89 1.58
N THR A 118 13.52 -3.67 1.97
CA THR A 118 12.93 -2.95 3.10
C THR A 118 12.81 -1.47 2.81
N GLY A 119 11.81 -0.79 3.36
CA GLY A 119 11.51 0.62 3.10
C GLY A 119 10.92 0.90 1.72
N SER A 120 10.58 -0.14 0.96
CA SER A 120 10.05 -0.03 -0.40
C SER A 120 8.52 0.08 -0.40
N ASP A 121 8.01 0.77 -1.42
CA ASP A 121 6.59 0.82 -1.74
C ASP A 121 6.35 0.09 -3.07
N LEU A 122 5.43 -0.87 -3.07
CA LEU A 122 4.98 -1.56 -4.26
C LEU A 122 3.61 -1.02 -4.67
N ILE A 123 3.59 -0.19 -5.71
CA ILE A 123 2.36 0.34 -6.28
C ILE A 123 1.77 -0.73 -7.21
N ILE A 124 0.48 -1.05 -7.02
CA ILE A 124 -0.29 -1.97 -7.85
C ILE A 124 -1.59 -1.24 -8.21
N ASP A 125 -1.60 -0.54 -9.34
CA ASP A 125 -2.63 0.47 -9.64
C ASP A 125 -3.08 0.51 -11.11
N GLY A 126 -2.68 -0.47 -11.92
CA GLY A 126 -3.00 -0.49 -13.35
C GLY A 126 -2.36 0.66 -14.14
N GLY A 127 -1.31 1.29 -13.59
CA GLY A 127 -0.60 2.40 -14.20
C GLY A 127 -1.18 3.79 -13.89
N PHE A 128 -2.14 3.91 -12.97
CA PHE A 128 -2.79 5.17 -12.61
C PHE A 128 -1.80 6.28 -12.23
N THR A 129 -0.70 5.94 -11.57
CA THR A 129 0.32 6.91 -11.12
C THR A 129 1.43 7.18 -12.14
N CYS A 130 1.36 6.59 -13.34
CA CYS A 130 2.42 6.76 -14.36
C CYS A 130 2.34 8.08 -15.14
N PRO A 131 1.13 8.59 -15.53
CA PRO A 131 1.01 9.88 -16.25
C PRO A 131 1.30 11.09 -15.39
#